data_6b4599115880afef374f6e37cbefbe32
#
_entry.id   6b4599115880afef374f6e37cbefbe32
#
_cell.length_a   1.000
_cell.length_b   1.000
_cell.length_c   1.000
_cell.angle_alpha   90.00
_cell.angle_beta   90.00
_cell.angle_gamma   90.00
#
_symmetry.space_group_name_H-M   'P 1'
#
loop_
_entity.id
_entity.type
_entity.pdbx_description
1 polymer ?
#
loop_
_entity_poly.entity_id
_entity_poly.type
_entity_poly.pdbx_seq_one_letter_code
_entity_poly.pdbx_strand_id
1 'polypeptide(L)'
;WSNRTQHAYFQLVERDEKGTATIHVSLFANNLRRLQPLLRQHRLTLQDGVKVKVFGVPDVYDGSGKFSLKISDIDPRFTLGDLAAARDEIVKRLIAGGLYDENRERELPAAPLRLGIITSVGSAAWHDAMHELEESGIGFNIKVANVRVQGDEAIPMIVEAIWALGSRTDLDVILLMRGGGSRTDLACFDAEEIAVAIAQCGLPVFTGIGHEIDHSIADEVAYASYKTPTACASAICELV
;
A
#
# COMPACT_ATOMS: atom_id res chain seq x y z
N TRP A 1 -14.18 14.56 1.68
CA TRP A 1 -13.68 15.62 2.59
C TRP A 1 -14.12 16.98 2.09
N SER A 2 -14.85 17.76 2.92
CA SER A 2 -15.09 19.17 2.65
C SER A 2 -14.05 20.00 3.42
N ASN A 3 -13.09 20.57 2.70
CA ASN A 3 -11.99 21.35 3.30
C ASN A 3 -12.40 22.77 3.75
N ARG A 4 -13.60 23.22 3.38
CA ARG A 4 -14.06 24.60 3.69
C ARG A 4 -14.47 24.82 5.14
N THR A 5 -14.93 23.79 5.85
CA THR A 5 -15.47 23.91 7.22
C THR A 5 -14.60 23.24 8.28
N GLN A 6 -13.47 22.63 7.91
CA GLN A 6 -12.63 21.79 8.78
C GLN A 6 -13.42 20.64 9.46
N HIS A 7 -14.60 20.30 8.95
CA HIS A 7 -15.40 19.15 9.36
C HIS A 7 -15.19 18.01 8.37
N ALA A 8 -15.22 16.77 8.86
CA ALA A 8 -15.23 15.60 7.99
C ALA A 8 -16.65 15.04 7.90
N TYR A 9 -17.12 14.82 6.67
CA TYR A 9 -18.39 14.17 6.36
C TYR A 9 -18.10 12.96 5.50
N PHE A 10 -18.58 11.79 5.91
CA PHE A 10 -18.39 10.54 5.21
C PHE A 10 -19.54 9.58 5.48
N GLN A 11 -19.48 8.40 4.92
CA GLN A 11 -20.47 7.35 5.15
C GLN A 11 -19.76 6.12 5.75
N LEU A 12 -20.39 5.51 6.74
CA LEU A 12 -20.09 4.15 7.14
C LEU A 12 -21.00 3.24 6.33
N VAL A 13 -20.40 2.22 5.74
CA VAL A 13 -21.08 1.27 4.86
C VAL A 13 -20.86 -0.13 5.41
N GLU A 14 -21.95 -0.85 5.62
CA GLU A 14 -21.93 -2.27 5.91
C GLU A 14 -22.50 -3.03 4.72
N ARG A 15 -21.82 -4.06 4.27
CA ARG A 15 -22.27 -4.94 3.19
C ARG A 15 -22.38 -6.36 3.71
N ASP A 16 -23.56 -6.95 3.55
CA ASP A 16 -23.81 -8.36 3.84
C ASP A 16 -24.56 -9.02 2.68
N GLU A 17 -24.88 -10.31 2.83
CA GLU A 17 -25.64 -11.07 1.84
C GLU A 17 -27.06 -10.50 1.58
N LYS A 18 -27.58 -9.66 2.49
CA LYS A 18 -28.92 -9.09 2.42
C LYS A 18 -28.93 -7.71 1.76
N GLY A 19 -27.76 -7.09 1.59
CA GLY A 19 -27.65 -5.78 0.93
C GLY A 19 -26.57 -4.86 1.51
N THR A 20 -26.74 -3.58 1.26
CA THR A 20 -25.83 -2.53 1.73
C THR A 20 -26.57 -1.58 2.66
N ALA A 21 -26.12 -1.48 3.90
CA ALA A 21 -26.57 -0.48 4.86
C ALA A 21 -25.57 0.68 4.89
N THR A 22 -26.10 1.92 4.92
CA THR A 22 -25.26 3.12 4.93
C THR A 22 -25.77 4.10 5.99
N ILE A 23 -24.85 4.64 6.77
CA ILE A 23 -25.13 5.72 7.71
C ILE A 23 -24.24 6.93 7.44
N HIS A 24 -24.86 8.12 7.36
CA HIS A 24 -24.11 9.37 7.24
C HIS A 24 -23.46 9.74 8.57
N VAL A 25 -22.23 10.21 8.48
CA VAL A 25 -21.42 10.54 9.65
C VAL A 25 -20.91 11.96 9.57
N SER A 26 -20.95 12.65 10.70
CA SER A 26 -20.38 13.99 10.88
C SER A 26 -19.31 13.95 11.98
N LEU A 27 -18.08 14.29 11.62
CA LEU A 27 -16.97 14.48 12.55
C LEU A 27 -16.60 15.96 12.57
N PHE A 28 -16.99 16.65 13.63
CA PHE A 28 -16.80 18.10 13.75
C PHE A 28 -15.35 18.47 14.02
N ALA A 29 -14.96 19.68 13.60
CA ALA A 29 -13.58 20.19 13.65
C ALA A 29 -12.90 20.04 15.02
N ASN A 30 -13.64 20.25 16.12
CA ASN A 30 -13.07 20.11 17.45
C ASN A 30 -12.68 18.66 17.76
N ASN A 31 -13.54 17.71 17.44
CA ASN A 31 -13.26 16.29 17.62
C ASN A 31 -12.17 15.83 16.63
N LEU A 32 -12.21 16.29 15.39
CA LEU A 32 -11.19 15.98 14.40
C LEU A 32 -9.80 16.47 14.85
N ARG A 33 -9.68 17.71 15.35
CA ARG A 33 -8.40 18.23 15.89
C ARG A 33 -7.88 17.41 17.07
N ARG A 34 -8.80 16.92 17.93
CA ARG A 34 -8.44 16.05 19.05
C ARG A 34 -7.97 14.66 18.60
N LEU A 35 -8.58 14.11 17.55
CA LEU A 35 -8.25 12.80 17.01
C LEU A 35 -7.00 12.80 16.14
N GLN A 36 -6.70 13.89 15.44
CA GLN A 36 -5.55 13.96 14.53
C GLN A 36 -4.21 13.54 15.16
N PRO A 37 -3.84 13.99 16.38
CA PRO A 37 -2.59 13.53 17.02
C PRO A 37 -2.59 12.02 17.26
N LEU A 38 -3.72 11.46 17.71
CA LEU A 38 -3.87 10.02 17.97
C LEU A 38 -3.76 9.21 16.67
N LEU A 39 -4.44 9.63 15.61
CA LEU A 39 -4.35 8.98 14.30
C LEU A 39 -2.92 9.03 13.75
N ARG A 40 -2.23 10.20 13.87
CA ARG A 40 -0.82 10.34 13.48
C ARG A 40 0.12 9.44 14.29
N GLN A 41 -0.08 9.36 15.62
CA GLN A 41 0.70 8.48 16.49
C GLN A 41 0.60 7.01 16.03
N HIS A 42 -0.58 6.59 15.59
CA HIS A 42 -0.83 5.26 15.06
C HIS A 42 -0.59 5.14 13.55
N ARG A 43 -0.11 6.21 12.89
CA ARG A 43 0.11 6.27 11.44
C ARG A 43 -1.12 5.88 10.61
N LEU A 44 -2.32 6.17 11.12
CA LEU A 44 -3.59 5.90 10.45
C LEU A 44 -4.09 7.13 9.71
N THR A 45 -4.51 6.93 8.47
CA THR A 45 -5.27 7.90 7.68
C THR A 45 -6.68 7.33 7.46
N LEU A 46 -7.70 8.14 7.72
CA LEU A 46 -9.08 7.76 7.41
C LEU A 46 -9.29 7.91 5.91
N GLN A 47 -9.53 6.80 5.24
CA GLN A 47 -9.79 6.72 3.80
C GLN A 47 -10.88 5.69 3.52
N ASP A 48 -11.34 5.64 2.27
CA ASP A 48 -12.33 4.68 1.84
C ASP A 48 -11.82 3.24 2.02
N GLY A 49 -12.71 2.32 2.38
CA GLY A 49 -12.39 0.92 2.61
C GLY A 49 -11.86 0.59 4.01
N VAL A 50 -11.43 1.58 4.80
CA VAL A 50 -10.89 1.34 6.14
C VAL A 50 -12.01 1.02 7.13
N LYS A 51 -11.91 -0.14 7.80
CA LYS A 51 -12.84 -0.54 8.85
C LYS A 51 -12.52 0.20 10.15
N VAL A 52 -13.51 0.86 10.71
CA VAL A 52 -13.35 1.73 11.89
C VAL A 52 -14.34 1.39 12.99
N LYS A 53 -13.90 1.50 14.23
CA LYS A 53 -14.78 1.52 15.40
C LYS A 53 -14.93 2.94 15.86
N VAL A 54 -16.16 3.44 15.81
CA VAL A 54 -16.49 4.83 16.13
C VAL A 54 -17.35 4.92 17.38
N PHE A 55 -17.21 6.01 18.11
CA PHE A 55 -18.07 6.39 19.21
C PHE A 55 -18.79 7.69 18.85
N GLY A 56 -20.07 7.74 19.03
CA GLY A 56 -20.87 8.91 18.66
C GLY A 56 -22.30 8.83 19.16
N VAL A 57 -23.05 9.86 18.88
CA VAL A 57 -24.48 9.94 19.22
C VAL A 57 -25.30 10.06 17.94
N PRO A 58 -26.45 9.37 17.87
CA PRO A 58 -27.39 9.57 16.77
C PRO A 58 -27.89 11.02 16.76
N ASP A 59 -28.08 11.55 15.56
CA ASP A 59 -28.60 12.89 15.36
C ASP A 59 -29.56 12.93 14.18
N VAL A 60 -30.63 13.73 14.33
CA VAL A 60 -31.57 13.98 13.23
C VAL A 60 -31.48 15.47 12.90
N TYR A 61 -31.14 15.79 11.67
CA TYR A 61 -31.05 17.16 11.23
C TYR A 61 -32.48 17.74 11.02
N ASP A 62 -32.87 18.68 11.86
CA ASP A 62 -34.24 19.24 11.90
C ASP A 62 -34.70 19.81 10.55
N GLY A 63 -33.77 20.38 9.76
CA GLY A 63 -34.10 21.00 8.46
C GLY A 63 -34.48 20.02 7.37
N SER A 64 -34.13 18.71 7.46
CA SER A 64 -34.40 17.71 6.41
C SER A 64 -34.82 16.34 6.95
N GLY A 65 -34.90 16.16 8.27
CA GLY A 65 -35.20 14.87 8.89
C GLY A 65 -34.15 13.77 8.65
N LYS A 66 -32.97 14.13 8.11
CA LYS A 66 -31.92 13.14 7.81
C LYS A 66 -31.26 12.62 9.08
N PHE A 67 -31.27 11.30 9.22
CA PHE A 67 -30.56 10.60 10.27
C PHE A 67 -29.06 10.57 9.99
N SER A 68 -28.25 10.83 11.00
CA SER A 68 -26.78 10.78 10.93
C SER A 68 -26.19 10.38 12.27
N LEU A 69 -24.91 10.05 12.29
CA LEU A 69 -24.12 9.80 13.49
C LEU A 69 -23.11 10.93 13.68
N LYS A 70 -23.21 11.65 14.81
CA LYS A 70 -22.19 12.62 15.22
C LYS A 70 -21.09 11.90 15.97
N ILE A 71 -19.92 11.73 15.32
CA ILE A 71 -18.78 11.03 15.92
C ILE A 71 -18.06 11.93 16.90
N SER A 72 -17.84 11.40 18.10
CA SER A 72 -16.97 12.01 19.12
C SER A 72 -15.60 11.39 19.15
N ASP A 73 -15.45 10.08 18.87
CA ASP A 73 -14.18 9.37 18.97
C ASP A 73 -14.07 8.21 17.97
N ILE A 74 -12.82 7.78 17.69
CA ILE A 74 -12.49 6.62 16.85
C ILE A 74 -11.44 5.81 17.61
N ASP A 75 -11.60 4.48 17.65
CA ASP A 75 -10.60 3.57 18.24
C ASP A 75 -9.60 3.11 17.19
N PRO A 76 -8.37 3.66 17.14
CA PRO A 76 -7.37 3.27 16.14
C PRO A 76 -6.87 1.85 16.33
N ARG A 77 -6.91 1.30 17.57
CA ARG A 77 -6.45 -0.07 17.85
C ARG A 77 -7.35 -1.11 17.21
N PHE A 78 -8.64 -0.82 17.09
CA PHE A 78 -9.57 -1.70 16.40
C PHE A 78 -9.20 -1.83 14.91
N THR A 79 -8.96 -0.70 14.24
CA THR A 79 -8.56 -0.67 12.82
C THR A 79 -7.24 -1.41 12.60
N LEU A 80 -6.24 -1.19 13.46
CA LEU A 80 -4.95 -1.89 13.38
C LEU A 80 -5.08 -3.40 13.61
N GLY A 81 -5.92 -3.81 14.57
CA GLY A 81 -6.18 -5.22 14.84
C GLY A 81 -6.88 -5.93 13.68
N ASP A 82 -7.84 -5.27 13.04
CA ASP A 82 -8.55 -5.79 11.86
C ASP A 82 -7.60 -5.95 10.67
N LEU A 83 -6.75 -4.96 10.41
CA LEU A 83 -5.73 -5.02 9.35
C LEU A 83 -4.73 -6.16 9.60
N ALA A 84 -4.27 -6.33 10.85
CA ALA A 84 -3.34 -7.39 11.19
C ALA A 84 -3.97 -8.79 11.01
N ALA A 85 -5.22 -8.98 11.45
CA ALA A 85 -5.92 -10.26 11.29
C ALA A 85 -6.15 -10.61 9.81
N ALA A 86 -6.55 -9.64 9.00
CA ALA A 86 -6.71 -9.83 7.56
C ALA A 86 -5.38 -10.24 6.90
N ARG A 87 -4.29 -9.58 7.27
CA ARG A 87 -2.95 -9.88 6.79
C ARG A 87 -2.51 -11.31 7.14
N ASP A 88 -2.70 -11.73 8.40
CA ASP A 88 -2.35 -13.07 8.85
C ASP A 88 -3.10 -14.17 8.06
N GLU A 89 -4.35 -13.93 7.71
CA GLU A 89 -5.15 -14.87 6.90
C GLU A 89 -4.63 -14.96 5.45
N ILE A 90 -4.19 -13.85 4.85
CA ILE A 90 -3.59 -13.86 3.51
C ILE A 90 -2.27 -14.63 3.53
N VAL A 91 -1.39 -14.36 4.51
CA VAL A 91 -0.11 -15.06 4.66
C VAL A 91 -0.31 -16.57 4.81
N LYS A 92 -1.28 -17.01 5.62
CA LYS A 92 -1.62 -18.44 5.75
C LYS A 92 -2.02 -19.07 4.41
N ARG A 93 -2.83 -18.37 3.60
CA ARG A 93 -3.22 -18.87 2.27
C ARG A 93 -2.04 -18.97 1.32
N LEU A 94 -1.15 -17.97 1.31
CA LEU A 94 0.06 -17.98 0.49
C LEU A 94 1.00 -19.13 0.84
N ILE A 95 1.20 -19.38 2.15
CA ILE A 95 2.00 -20.52 2.64
C ILE A 95 1.35 -21.84 2.23
N ALA A 96 0.04 -22.01 2.46
CA ALA A 96 -0.69 -23.22 2.12
C ALA A 96 -0.69 -23.50 0.60
N GLY A 97 -0.65 -22.44 -0.23
CA GLY A 97 -0.56 -22.50 -1.69
C GLY A 97 0.87 -22.68 -2.22
N GLY A 98 1.90 -22.66 -1.37
CA GLY A 98 3.31 -22.74 -1.79
C GLY A 98 3.85 -21.47 -2.46
N LEU A 99 3.11 -20.35 -2.36
CA LEU A 99 3.45 -19.09 -3.03
C LEU A 99 4.37 -18.19 -2.21
N TYR A 100 4.47 -18.43 -0.89
CA TYR A 100 5.12 -17.48 0.03
C TYR A 100 6.61 -17.28 -0.26
N ASP A 101 7.32 -18.33 -0.65
CA ASP A 101 8.76 -18.29 -0.93
C ASP A 101 9.08 -18.41 -2.44
N GLU A 102 8.08 -18.54 -3.30
CA GLU A 102 8.28 -18.86 -4.73
C GLU A 102 9.16 -17.85 -5.46
N ASN A 103 9.00 -16.55 -5.20
CA ASN A 103 9.83 -15.52 -5.86
C ASN A 103 11.27 -15.50 -5.33
N ARG A 104 11.52 -15.90 -4.08
CA ARG A 104 12.88 -16.02 -3.52
C ARG A 104 13.72 -17.11 -4.15
N GLU A 105 13.08 -18.09 -4.77
CA GLU A 105 13.73 -19.19 -5.47
C GLU A 105 14.09 -18.85 -6.92
N ARG A 106 13.72 -17.64 -7.41
CA ARG A 106 14.06 -17.22 -8.77
C ARG A 106 15.57 -17.03 -8.93
N GLU A 107 16.08 -17.40 -10.09
CA GLU A 107 17.49 -17.18 -10.42
C GLU A 107 17.75 -15.69 -10.65
N LEU A 108 18.66 -15.11 -9.85
CA LEU A 108 19.13 -13.75 -10.03
C LEU A 108 20.43 -13.76 -10.82
N PRO A 109 20.52 -13.07 -11.99
CA PRO A 109 21.77 -12.94 -12.72
C PRO A 109 22.89 -12.30 -11.88
N ALA A 110 24.13 -12.72 -12.09
CA ALA A 110 25.28 -12.21 -11.35
C ALA A 110 25.50 -10.69 -11.53
N ALA A 111 25.03 -10.12 -12.65
CA ALA A 111 25.05 -8.68 -12.91
C ALA A 111 23.69 -8.29 -13.54
N PRO A 112 22.68 -7.89 -12.74
CA PRO A 112 21.36 -7.55 -13.24
C PRO A 112 21.34 -6.13 -13.81
N LEU A 113 21.68 -5.99 -15.10
CA LEU A 113 21.78 -4.69 -15.77
C LEU A 113 20.48 -4.22 -16.43
N ARG A 114 19.46 -5.08 -16.58
CA ARG A 114 18.21 -4.80 -17.28
C ARG A 114 17.07 -4.75 -16.27
N LEU A 115 16.68 -3.54 -15.86
CA LEU A 115 15.77 -3.30 -14.76
C LEU A 115 14.35 -2.98 -15.24
N GLY A 116 13.36 -3.63 -14.65
CA GLY A 116 11.96 -3.19 -14.69
C GLY A 116 11.64 -2.38 -13.44
N ILE A 117 11.15 -1.16 -13.56
CA ILE A 117 10.80 -0.34 -12.40
C ILE A 117 9.30 -0.07 -12.39
N ILE A 118 8.64 -0.42 -11.29
CA ILE A 118 7.20 -0.17 -11.03
C ILE A 118 7.10 0.88 -9.94
N THR A 119 6.64 2.08 -10.29
CA THR A 119 6.50 3.20 -9.35
C THR A 119 5.65 4.33 -9.96
N SER A 120 5.35 5.34 -9.17
CA SER A 120 4.74 6.59 -9.66
C SER A 120 5.85 7.52 -10.17
N VAL A 121 5.96 7.66 -11.48
CA VAL A 121 6.96 8.53 -12.13
C VAL A 121 6.77 9.98 -11.70
N GLY A 122 7.86 10.67 -11.40
CA GLY A 122 7.87 12.04 -10.89
C GLY A 122 7.63 12.16 -9.38
N SER A 123 7.44 11.05 -8.67
CA SER A 123 7.42 11.03 -7.20
C SER A 123 8.82 11.20 -6.61
N ALA A 124 8.91 11.57 -5.32
CA ALA A 124 10.19 11.62 -4.61
C ALA A 124 10.92 10.26 -4.68
N ALA A 125 10.19 9.16 -4.45
CA ALA A 125 10.72 7.80 -4.54
C ALA A 125 11.38 7.48 -5.90
N TRP A 126 10.72 7.92 -6.97
CA TRP A 126 11.27 7.81 -8.33
C TRP A 126 12.59 8.58 -8.46
N HIS A 127 12.59 9.85 -8.05
CA HIS A 127 13.78 10.69 -8.17
C HIS A 127 14.94 10.17 -7.32
N ASP A 128 14.67 9.74 -6.10
CA ASP A 128 15.69 9.20 -5.19
C ASP A 128 16.32 7.93 -5.75
N ALA A 129 15.51 7.00 -6.26
CA ALA A 129 16.02 5.75 -6.84
C ALA A 129 16.79 5.98 -8.16
N MET A 130 16.28 6.85 -9.04
CA MET A 130 16.98 7.18 -10.29
C MET A 130 18.30 7.89 -10.04
N HIS A 131 18.37 8.79 -9.08
CA HIS A 131 19.60 9.44 -8.67
C HIS A 131 20.66 8.45 -8.21
N GLU A 132 20.29 7.48 -7.36
CA GLU A 132 21.17 6.43 -6.89
C GLU A 132 21.71 5.57 -8.04
N LEU A 133 20.84 5.14 -8.97
CA LEU A 133 21.24 4.36 -10.14
C LEU A 133 22.16 5.14 -11.07
N GLU A 134 21.92 6.44 -11.28
CA GLU A 134 22.75 7.31 -12.13
C GLU A 134 24.12 7.60 -11.48
N GLU A 135 24.17 7.88 -10.18
CA GLU A 135 25.42 8.14 -9.44
C GLU A 135 26.35 6.92 -9.39
N SER A 136 25.81 5.71 -9.47
CA SER A 136 26.61 4.49 -9.51
C SER A 136 27.54 4.44 -10.73
N GLY A 137 27.26 5.17 -11.80
CA GLY A 137 27.99 5.11 -13.06
C GLY A 137 27.79 3.83 -13.87
N ILE A 138 26.92 2.91 -13.41
CA ILE A 138 26.58 1.66 -14.09
C ILE A 138 25.54 1.94 -15.19
N GLY A 139 25.79 1.41 -16.38
CA GLY A 139 24.91 1.61 -17.54
C GLY A 139 23.68 0.71 -17.51
N PHE A 140 22.75 0.94 -16.59
CA PHE A 140 21.49 0.19 -16.52
C PHE A 140 20.57 0.45 -17.70
N ASN A 141 19.94 -0.61 -18.22
CA ASN A 141 18.83 -0.51 -19.18
C ASN A 141 17.51 -0.57 -18.39
N ILE A 142 16.79 0.54 -18.31
CA ILE A 142 15.64 0.68 -17.44
C ILE A 142 14.34 0.77 -18.26
N LYS A 143 13.37 -0.09 -17.91
CA LYS A 143 11.99 0.00 -18.39
C LYS A 143 11.07 0.33 -17.23
N VAL A 144 10.21 1.31 -17.42
CA VAL A 144 9.37 1.85 -16.35
C VAL A 144 7.89 1.58 -16.62
N ALA A 145 7.22 1.02 -15.65
CA ALA A 145 5.76 1.02 -15.56
C ALA A 145 5.33 2.14 -14.60
N ASN A 146 4.70 3.17 -15.16
CA ASN A 146 4.17 4.28 -14.38
C ASN A 146 2.80 3.91 -13.82
N VAL A 147 2.71 3.67 -12.52
CA VAL A 147 1.50 3.23 -11.83
C VAL A 147 1.19 4.11 -10.63
N ARG A 148 -0.05 4.09 -10.18
CA ARG A 148 -0.40 4.58 -8.85
C ARG A 148 0.11 3.58 -7.82
N VAL A 149 0.70 4.09 -6.74
CA VAL A 149 1.26 3.28 -5.65
C VAL A 149 0.54 3.51 -4.32
N GLN A 150 -0.70 4.03 -4.39
CA GLN A 150 -1.59 4.25 -3.26
C GLN A 150 -3.04 4.36 -3.71
N GLY A 151 -3.98 4.03 -2.81
CA GLY A 151 -5.42 3.99 -3.08
C GLY A 151 -5.87 2.71 -3.80
N ASP A 152 -7.19 2.55 -3.95
CA ASP A 152 -7.80 1.29 -4.45
C ASP A 152 -7.40 0.97 -5.90
N GLU A 153 -7.14 2.00 -6.71
CA GLU A 153 -6.70 1.82 -8.11
C GLU A 153 -5.24 1.33 -8.22
N ALA A 154 -4.46 1.38 -7.12
CA ALA A 154 -3.07 0.93 -7.13
C ALA A 154 -2.96 -0.58 -7.34
N ILE A 155 -3.83 -1.37 -6.73
CA ILE A 155 -3.77 -2.84 -6.77
C ILE A 155 -3.81 -3.37 -8.20
N PRO A 156 -4.84 -3.11 -9.02
CA PRO A 156 -4.90 -3.63 -10.38
C PRO A 156 -3.76 -3.10 -11.25
N MET A 157 -3.35 -1.84 -11.10
CA MET A 157 -2.24 -1.26 -11.88
C MET A 157 -0.89 -1.92 -11.56
N ILE A 158 -0.61 -2.19 -10.28
CA ILE A 158 0.63 -2.87 -9.86
C ILE A 158 0.64 -4.31 -10.36
N VAL A 159 -0.47 -5.04 -10.22
CA VAL A 159 -0.61 -6.43 -10.70
C VAL A 159 -0.38 -6.50 -12.20
N GLU A 160 -1.03 -5.64 -12.99
CA GLU A 160 -0.83 -5.56 -14.44
C GLU A 160 0.63 -5.25 -14.80
N ALA A 161 1.26 -4.31 -14.10
CA ALA A 161 2.65 -3.95 -14.31
C ALA A 161 3.62 -5.10 -14.00
N ILE A 162 3.40 -5.86 -12.91
CA ILE A 162 4.19 -7.04 -12.57
C ILE A 162 4.08 -8.08 -13.68
N TRP A 163 2.88 -8.40 -14.16
CA TRP A 163 2.70 -9.35 -15.27
C TRP A 163 3.31 -8.87 -16.58
N ALA A 164 3.12 -7.59 -16.91
CA ALA A 164 3.66 -7.00 -18.15
C ALA A 164 5.19 -7.00 -18.17
N LEU A 165 5.84 -6.65 -17.06
CA LEU A 165 7.32 -6.67 -16.98
C LEU A 165 7.86 -8.08 -16.73
N GLY A 166 7.19 -8.89 -15.91
CA GLY A 166 7.61 -10.25 -15.56
C GLY A 166 7.59 -11.25 -16.73
N SER A 167 6.80 -10.97 -17.78
CA SER A 167 6.76 -11.77 -19.02
C SER A 167 7.88 -11.42 -20.02
N ARG A 168 8.72 -10.42 -19.72
CA ARG A 168 9.75 -9.95 -20.64
C ARG A 168 11.04 -10.75 -20.50
N THR A 169 11.64 -11.10 -21.63
CA THR A 169 12.94 -11.79 -21.69
C THR A 169 14.14 -10.82 -21.72
N ASP A 170 13.88 -9.54 -21.88
CA ASP A 170 14.89 -8.48 -21.94
C ASP A 170 15.00 -7.70 -20.61
N LEU A 171 14.54 -8.29 -19.50
CA LEU A 171 14.72 -7.81 -18.13
C LEU A 171 15.35 -8.88 -17.26
N ASP A 172 16.09 -8.45 -16.23
CA ASP A 172 16.79 -9.29 -15.26
C ASP A 172 16.08 -9.30 -13.91
N VAL A 173 15.52 -8.17 -13.50
CA VAL A 173 14.91 -7.95 -12.17
C VAL A 173 13.85 -6.87 -12.26
N ILE A 174 12.86 -6.94 -11.35
CA ILE A 174 11.84 -5.93 -11.19
C ILE A 174 12.04 -5.23 -9.84
N LEU A 175 11.97 -3.89 -9.82
CA LEU A 175 11.98 -3.07 -8.63
C LEU A 175 10.57 -2.47 -8.44
N LEU A 176 9.87 -2.88 -7.40
CA LEU A 176 8.58 -2.30 -6.99
C LEU A 176 8.83 -1.28 -5.88
N MET A 177 8.68 -0.01 -6.19
CA MET A 177 9.10 1.06 -5.30
C MET A 177 7.98 2.05 -4.98
N ARG A 178 7.98 2.50 -3.72
CA ARG A 178 7.06 3.51 -3.21
C ARG A 178 7.74 4.35 -2.14
N GLY A 179 7.47 5.65 -2.12
CA GLY A 179 7.95 6.56 -1.08
C GLY A 179 7.20 6.40 0.26
N GLY A 180 7.63 7.09 1.28
CA GLY A 180 7.00 7.09 2.60
C GLY A 180 5.52 7.48 2.59
N GLY A 181 4.78 7.11 3.64
CA GLY A 181 3.36 7.40 3.81
C GLY A 181 2.79 6.78 5.08
N SER A 182 1.47 6.85 5.25
CA SER A 182 0.77 6.24 6.39
C SER A 182 0.68 4.71 6.25
N ARG A 183 0.38 4.00 7.35
CA ARG A 183 0.09 2.55 7.32
C ARG A 183 -1.08 2.20 6.41
N THR A 184 -2.11 3.03 6.41
CA THR A 184 -3.27 2.83 5.54
C THR A 184 -2.94 3.07 4.08
N ASP A 185 -1.98 3.94 3.74
CA ASP A 185 -1.49 4.11 2.37
C ASP A 185 -0.67 2.90 1.89
N LEU A 186 -0.05 2.18 2.81
CA LEU A 186 0.69 0.94 2.54
C LEU A 186 -0.22 -0.29 2.43
N ALA A 187 -1.46 -0.20 2.89
CA ALA A 187 -2.38 -1.34 2.94
C ALA A 187 -2.65 -1.98 1.56
N CYS A 188 -2.50 -1.25 0.46
CA CYS A 188 -2.61 -1.85 -0.88
C CYS A 188 -1.53 -2.91 -1.14
N PHE A 189 -0.34 -2.81 -0.52
CA PHE A 189 0.74 -3.80 -0.65
C PHE A 189 0.54 -5.04 0.24
N ASP A 190 -0.49 -5.04 1.09
CA ASP A 190 -0.97 -6.23 1.80
C ASP A 190 -2.07 -6.97 1.01
N ALA A 191 -2.42 -6.50 -0.20
CA ALA A 191 -3.39 -7.17 -1.05
C ALA A 191 -2.86 -8.52 -1.56
N GLU A 192 -3.70 -9.56 -1.46
CA GLU A 192 -3.37 -10.92 -1.90
C GLU A 192 -3.03 -10.97 -3.39
N GLU A 193 -3.70 -10.17 -4.21
CA GLU A 193 -3.50 -10.08 -5.66
C GLU A 193 -2.07 -9.63 -6.02
N ILE A 194 -1.52 -8.65 -5.29
CA ILE A 194 -0.14 -8.19 -5.48
C ILE A 194 0.84 -9.27 -5.02
N ALA A 195 0.59 -9.89 -3.87
CA ALA A 195 1.43 -10.95 -3.35
C ALA A 195 1.50 -12.16 -4.30
N VAL A 196 0.37 -12.59 -4.84
CA VAL A 196 0.29 -13.66 -5.84
C VAL A 196 1.03 -13.28 -7.13
N ALA A 197 0.85 -12.05 -7.61
CA ALA A 197 1.54 -11.56 -8.81
C ALA A 197 3.06 -11.54 -8.63
N ILE A 198 3.57 -11.12 -7.46
CA ILE A 198 4.99 -11.17 -7.12
C ILE A 198 5.49 -12.62 -7.06
N ALA A 199 4.80 -13.48 -6.30
CA ALA A 199 5.17 -14.88 -6.14
C ALA A 199 5.33 -15.59 -7.49
N GLN A 200 4.35 -15.42 -8.37
CA GLN A 200 4.30 -16.06 -9.70
C GLN A 200 5.09 -15.32 -10.78
N CYS A 201 5.68 -14.17 -10.47
CA CYS A 201 6.52 -13.44 -11.42
C CYS A 201 7.70 -14.29 -11.87
N GLY A 202 7.98 -14.30 -13.17
CA GLY A 202 9.11 -15.06 -13.76
C GLY A 202 10.48 -14.46 -13.45
N LEU A 203 10.53 -13.22 -12.94
CA LEU A 203 11.75 -12.51 -12.59
C LEU A 203 11.81 -12.28 -11.07
N PRO A 204 13.02 -12.19 -10.48
CA PRO A 204 13.17 -11.70 -9.12
C PRO A 204 12.53 -10.32 -8.95
N VAL A 205 11.73 -10.14 -7.90
CA VAL A 205 11.10 -8.86 -7.56
C VAL A 205 11.73 -8.32 -6.29
N PHE A 206 12.29 -7.13 -6.37
CA PHE A 206 12.83 -6.40 -5.24
C PHE A 206 11.84 -5.31 -4.84
N THR A 207 11.57 -5.18 -3.55
CA THR A 207 10.67 -4.13 -3.05
C THR A 207 11.44 -3.05 -2.30
N GLY A 208 11.01 -1.80 -2.49
CA GLY A 208 11.45 -0.63 -1.75
C GLY A 208 10.23 0.19 -1.32
N ILE A 209 9.33 -0.44 -0.53
CA ILE A 209 7.99 0.09 -0.24
C ILE A 209 7.92 0.66 1.18
N GLY A 210 8.60 0.03 2.14
CA GLY A 210 8.29 0.16 3.55
C GLY A 210 9.22 1.06 4.36
N HIS A 211 8.88 1.18 5.62
CA HIS A 211 9.68 1.73 6.71
C HIS A 211 10.16 0.59 7.63
N GLU A 212 11.14 0.89 8.49
CA GLU A 212 11.82 -0.06 9.39
C GLU A 212 10.92 -0.99 10.23
N ILE A 213 9.64 -0.65 10.44
CA ILE A 213 8.76 -1.31 11.40
C ILE A 213 7.57 -2.01 10.73
N ASP A 214 7.26 -1.69 9.49
CA ASP A 214 6.03 -2.16 8.82
C ASP A 214 6.38 -2.85 7.49
N HIS A 215 6.65 -4.17 7.52
CA HIS A 215 6.76 -4.98 6.31
C HIS A 215 5.37 -5.29 5.76
N SER A 216 5.16 -5.04 4.47
CA SER A 216 3.96 -5.46 3.75
C SER A 216 4.03 -6.94 3.34
N ILE A 217 2.90 -7.55 2.97
CA ILE A 217 2.91 -8.91 2.40
C ILE A 217 3.71 -8.94 1.10
N ALA A 218 3.65 -7.86 0.29
CA ALA A 218 4.48 -7.72 -0.89
C ALA A 218 5.98 -7.83 -0.58
N ASP A 219 6.43 -7.23 0.54
CA ASP A 219 7.83 -7.35 1.00
C ASP A 219 8.17 -8.76 1.44
N GLU A 220 7.22 -9.47 2.06
CA GLU A 220 7.43 -10.83 2.56
C GLU A 220 7.55 -11.87 1.47
N VAL A 221 6.84 -11.72 0.34
CA VAL A 221 6.86 -12.68 -0.77
C VAL A 221 7.88 -12.32 -1.86
N ALA A 222 8.47 -11.12 -1.78
CA ALA A 222 9.46 -10.66 -2.73
C ALA A 222 10.80 -11.43 -2.62
N TYR A 223 11.59 -11.40 -3.67
CA TYR A 223 12.96 -11.93 -3.68
C TYR A 223 13.80 -11.28 -2.58
N ALA A 224 13.76 -9.95 -2.50
CA ALA A 224 14.39 -9.17 -1.45
C ALA A 224 13.57 -7.90 -1.16
N SER A 225 13.58 -7.44 0.09
CA SER A 225 12.88 -6.22 0.50
C SER A 225 13.82 -5.23 1.19
N TYR A 226 13.63 -3.96 0.88
CA TYR A 226 14.44 -2.85 1.37
C TYR A 226 13.56 -1.75 1.96
N LYS A 227 14.12 -1.02 2.92
CA LYS A 227 13.39 0.01 3.68
C LYS A 227 12.98 1.23 2.87
N THR A 228 13.67 1.50 1.78
CA THR A 228 13.43 2.70 0.95
C THR A 228 13.73 2.40 -0.52
N PRO A 229 13.16 3.19 -1.44
CA PRO A 229 13.52 3.14 -2.86
C PRO A 229 15.03 3.31 -3.11
N THR A 230 15.69 4.22 -2.40
CA THR A 230 17.14 4.43 -2.47
C THR A 230 17.89 3.16 -2.06
N ALA A 231 17.55 2.56 -0.91
CA ALA A 231 18.22 1.33 -0.46
C ALA A 231 18.00 0.16 -1.42
N CYS A 232 16.83 0.09 -2.06
CA CYS A 232 16.53 -0.91 -3.08
C CYS A 232 17.40 -0.70 -4.33
N ALA A 233 17.56 0.55 -4.78
CA ALA A 233 18.42 0.89 -5.91
C ALA A 233 19.92 0.63 -5.59
N SER A 234 20.37 1.05 -4.41
CA SER A 234 21.75 0.84 -3.93
C SER A 234 22.11 -0.66 -3.90
N ALA A 235 21.20 -1.50 -3.40
CA ALA A 235 21.39 -2.94 -3.36
C ALA A 235 21.57 -3.57 -4.77
N ILE A 236 20.89 -3.05 -5.78
CA ILE A 236 21.10 -3.47 -7.17
C ILE A 236 22.47 -3.04 -7.68
N CYS A 237 22.93 -1.83 -7.34
CA CYS A 237 24.25 -1.35 -7.70
C CYS A 237 25.38 -2.21 -7.07
N GLU A 238 25.19 -2.72 -5.85
CA GLU A 238 26.15 -3.58 -5.14
C GLU A 238 26.26 -4.99 -5.76
N LEU A 239 25.28 -5.42 -6.57
CA LEU A 239 25.29 -6.71 -7.26
C LEU A 239 26.07 -6.68 -8.58
N VAL A 240 26.50 -5.51 -9.05
CA VAL A 240 27.20 -5.33 -10.33
C VAL A 240 28.64 -4.92 -10.09
#